data_b5b3c51540e22c509d2965d11fa93254
#
_entry.id   b5b3c51540e22c509d2965d11fa93254
#
_cell.length_a   1.000
_cell.length_b   1.000
_cell.length_c   1.000
_cell.angle_alpha   90.00
_cell.angle_beta   90.00
_cell.angle_gamma   90.00
#
_symmetry.space_group_name_H-M   'P 1'
#
loop_
_entity.id
_entity.type
_entity.pdbx_description
1 polymer ?
#
loop_
_entity_poly.entity_id
_entity_poly.type
_entity_poly.pdbx_seq_one_letter_code
_entity_poly.pdbx_strand_id
1 'polypeptide(L)'
;MAEKVFLVIGAGAGIGGHAAARFAKGGYHAVLARRSDEEGLAKLVTAIGDAGGMASGTLLDASADGTIEELVERTESEIGPIDTVLYNLGAQIGNRDLADTPHRTFELGWRLGCYGLFRLAHAVTPRMVERGRGTILVTSATAAVRGNAGQHSHAAAMGGRRMLCQTLNAEFGPQGVHVAHVVVDGSVDAPDTLGKMLGNKFEAYKASKGEDGVLDPAAIADTFWHLAQQPRNCWTHELDLRPFSDVAWWNDNPDPQIRT
;
A
#
# COMPACT_ATOMS: atom_id res chain seq x y z
N MET A 1 0.03 19.70 -18.39
CA MET A 1 0.49 18.74 -17.37
C MET A 1 -0.25 19.00 -16.08
N ALA A 2 -0.52 17.97 -15.28
CA ALA A 2 -1.13 18.12 -13.96
C ALA A 2 -0.21 18.89 -13.01
N GLU A 3 -0.78 19.66 -12.07
CA GLU A 3 0.03 20.36 -11.06
C GLU A 3 0.59 19.41 -9.99
N LYS A 4 -0.13 18.34 -9.69
CA LYS A 4 0.26 17.31 -8.71
C LYS A 4 -0.20 15.95 -9.17
N VAL A 5 0.69 14.98 -9.08
CA VAL A 5 0.40 13.58 -9.39
C VAL A 5 0.46 12.73 -8.13
N PHE A 6 -0.53 11.86 -7.98
CA PHE A 6 -0.54 10.76 -7.01
C PHE A 6 -0.31 9.44 -7.76
N LEU A 7 0.82 8.81 -7.53
CA LEU A 7 1.16 7.52 -8.14
C LEU A 7 0.90 6.39 -7.15
N VAL A 8 0.08 5.41 -7.52
CA VAL A 8 -0.17 4.23 -6.69
C VAL A 8 0.32 2.94 -7.37
N ILE A 9 1.26 2.25 -6.74
CA ILE A 9 1.71 0.91 -7.13
C ILE A 9 0.93 -0.13 -6.31
N GLY A 10 0.06 -0.88 -6.99
CA GLY A 10 -0.88 -1.82 -6.36
C GLY A 10 -2.30 -1.28 -6.27
N ALA A 11 -2.81 -0.71 -7.35
CA ALA A 11 -4.15 -0.14 -7.46
C ALA A 11 -5.21 -1.21 -7.74
N GLY A 12 -5.55 -2.02 -6.74
CA GLY A 12 -6.74 -2.89 -6.76
C GLY A 12 -7.99 -2.15 -6.27
N ALA A 13 -9.16 -2.79 -6.30
CA ALA A 13 -10.43 -2.25 -5.83
C ALA A 13 -10.50 -2.03 -4.29
N GLY A 14 -9.51 -2.52 -3.54
CA GLY A 14 -9.36 -2.23 -2.11
C GLY A 14 -8.64 -0.91 -1.85
N ILE A 15 -7.63 -0.93 -0.98
CA ILE A 15 -6.89 0.26 -0.50
C ILE A 15 -6.39 1.15 -1.64
N GLY A 16 -5.73 0.56 -2.65
CA GLY A 16 -5.09 1.35 -3.71
C GLY A 16 -6.07 2.12 -4.58
N GLY A 17 -7.21 1.53 -4.94
CA GLY A 17 -8.25 2.18 -5.73
C GLY A 17 -8.97 3.29 -4.94
N HIS A 18 -9.29 3.03 -3.67
CA HIS A 18 -9.89 4.06 -2.79
C HIS A 18 -8.95 5.23 -2.54
N ALA A 19 -7.65 4.94 -2.34
CA ALA A 19 -6.64 6.01 -2.23
C ALA A 19 -6.56 6.84 -3.52
N ALA A 20 -6.54 6.20 -4.69
CA ALA A 20 -6.55 6.91 -5.97
C ALA A 20 -7.77 7.83 -6.11
N ALA A 21 -8.98 7.33 -5.81
CA ALA A 21 -10.20 8.12 -5.84
C ALA A 21 -10.16 9.29 -4.84
N ARG A 22 -9.65 9.04 -3.63
CA ARG A 22 -9.53 10.08 -2.59
C ARG A 22 -8.58 11.22 -2.99
N PHE A 23 -7.42 10.87 -3.54
CA PHE A 23 -6.45 11.86 -4.01
C PHE A 23 -6.95 12.61 -5.25
N ALA A 24 -7.62 11.92 -6.19
CA ALA A 24 -8.23 12.56 -7.35
C ALA A 24 -9.30 13.57 -6.94
N LYS A 25 -10.16 13.24 -5.95
CA LYS A 25 -11.12 14.17 -5.33
C LYS A 25 -10.42 15.36 -4.69
N GLY A 26 -9.18 15.21 -4.24
CA GLY A 26 -8.33 16.27 -3.69
C GLY A 26 -7.57 17.09 -4.74
N GLY A 27 -7.85 16.89 -6.04
CA GLY A 27 -7.26 17.67 -7.14
C GLY A 27 -5.96 17.10 -7.72
N TYR A 28 -5.56 15.88 -7.33
CA TYR A 28 -4.42 15.21 -7.95
C TYR A 28 -4.83 14.50 -9.25
N HIS A 29 -3.92 14.37 -10.19
CA HIS A 29 -4.05 13.35 -11.22
C HIS A 29 -3.59 12.01 -10.63
N ALA A 30 -4.50 11.06 -10.50
CA ALA A 30 -4.18 9.73 -9.95
C ALA A 30 -3.66 8.81 -11.07
N VAL A 31 -2.44 8.28 -10.90
CA VAL A 31 -1.85 7.26 -11.78
C VAL A 31 -1.92 5.92 -11.09
N LEU A 32 -2.74 5.01 -11.65
CA LEU A 32 -3.05 3.70 -11.09
C LEU A 32 -2.21 2.61 -11.78
N ALA A 33 -1.33 1.95 -11.03
CA ALA A 33 -0.56 0.82 -11.55
C ALA A 33 -0.94 -0.49 -10.87
N ARG A 34 -1.27 -1.53 -11.65
CA ARG A 34 -1.56 -2.88 -11.17
C ARG A 34 -1.05 -3.94 -12.14
N ARG A 35 -0.79 -5.15 -11.63
CA ARG A 35 -0.14 -6.21 -12.41
C ARG A 35 -1.02 -6.76 -13.55
N SER A 36 -2.30 -6.90 -13.31
CA SER A 36 -3.25 -7.60 -14.18
C SER A 36 -4.67 -7.08 -13.98
N ASP A 37 -5.65 -7.61 -14.72
CA ASP A 37 -7.05 -7.22 -14.69
C ASP A 37 -7.25 -5.79 -15.23
N GLU A 38 -6.99 -5.68 -16.52
CA GLU A 38 -7.12 -4.42 -17.28
C GLU A 38 -8.54 -3.86 -17.22
N GLU A 39 -9.56 -4.73 -17.27
CA GLU A 39 -10.96 -4.32 -17.15
C GLU A 39 -11.26 -3.68 -15.78
N GLY A 40 -10.80 -4.31 -14.69
CA GLY A 40 -10.94 -3.74 -13.35
C GLY A 40 -10.19 -2.42 -13.20
N LEU A 41 -9.02 -2.27 -13.84
CA LEU A 41 -8.28 -1.01 -13.88
C LEU A 41 -9.07 0.08 -14.63
N ALA A 42 -9.60 -0.25 -15.79
CA ALA A 42 -10.41 0.68 -16.59
C ALA A 42 -11.66 1.13 -15.82
N LYS A 43 -12.34 0.22 -15.10
CA LYS A 43 -13.49 0.57 -14.24
C LYS A 43 -13.11 1.58 -13.14
N LEU A 44 -11.96 1.41 -12.50
CA LEU A 44 -11.49 2.35 -11.48
C LEU A 44 -11.21 3.74 -12.07
N VAL A 45 -10.53 3.80 -13.22
CA VAL A 45 -10.24 5.07 -13.92
C VAL A 45 -11.53 5.76 -14.33
N THR A 46 -12.48 5.02 -14.92
CA THR A 46 -13.79 5.55 -15.33
C THR A 46 -14.56 6.10 -14.13
N ALA A 47 -14.65 5.35 -13.04
CA ALA A 47 -15.35 5.77 -11.83
C ALA A 47 -14.77 7.06 -11.21
N ILE A 48 -13.44 7.22 -11.25
CA ILE A 48 -12.80 8.47 -10.81
C ILE A 48 -13.15 9.62 -11.76
N GLY A 49 -13.17 9.38 -13.08
CA GLY A 49 -13.58 10.38 -14.09
C GLY A 49 -15.03 10.81 -13.93
N ASP A 50 -15.95 9.86 -13.75
CA ASP A 50 -17.38 10.12 -13.53
C ASP A 50 -17.62 10.92 -12.24
N ALA A 51 -16.75 10.79 -11.25
CA ALA A 51 -16.77 11.60 -10.03
C ALA A 51 -16.10 12.98 -10.20
N GLY A 52 -15.69 13.35 -11.43
CA GLY A 52 -15.04 14.63 -11.73
C GLY A 52 -13.54 14.70 -11.41
N GLY A 53 -12.90 13.57 -11.10
CA GLY A 53 -11.45 13.47 -10.87
C GLY A 53 -10.66 13.19 -12.17
N MET A 54 -9.35 13.29 -12.06
CA MET A 54 -8.42 12.92 -13.14
C MET A 54 -7.70 11.63 -12.77
N ALA A 55 -7.71 10.65 -13.68
CA ALA A 55 -7.00 9.40 -13.47
C ALA A 55 -6.50 8.79 -14.78
N SER A 56 -5.42 8.04 -14.69
CA SER A 56 -4.91 7.16 -15.76
C SER A 56 -4.46 5.83 -15.17
N GLY A 57 -4.58 4.76 -15.96
CA GLY A 57 -4.24 3.41 -15.54
C GLY A 57 -3.14 2.79 -16.40
N THR A 58 -2.30 1.95 -15.80
CA THR A 58 -1.29 1.17 -16.52
C THR A 58 -1.12 -0.21 -15.89
N LEU A 59 -0.89 -1.21 -16.74
CA LEU A 59 -0.46 -2.52 -16.27
C LEU A 59 1.04 -2.48 -15.98
N LEU A 60 1.44 -3.01 -14.83
CA LEU A 60 2.82 -3.01 -14.35
C LEU A 60 3.11 -4.27 -13.56
N ASP A 61 4.06 -5.08 -13.98
CA ASP A 61 4.65 -6.10 -13.12
C ASP A 61 5.82 -5.49 -12.31
N ALA A 62 5.53 -5.11 -11.08
CA ALA A 62 6.52 -4.51 -10.19
C ALA A 62 7.67 -5.45 -9.79
N SER A 63 7.56 -6.77 -10.06
CA SER A 63 8.65 -7.72 -9.84
C SER A 63 9.66 -7.74 -10.98
N ALA A 64 9.30 -7.23 -12.16
CA ALA A 64 10.20 -7.12 -13.30
C ALA A 64 11.11 -5.89 -13.17
N ASP A 65 12.36 -6.04 -13.57
CA ASP A 65 13.35 -4.98 -13.48
C ASP A 65 13.05 -3.86 -14.50
N GLY A 66 13.29 -2.60 -14.14
CA GLY A 66 13.08 -1.42 -14.98
C GLY A 66 11.65 -0.86 -14.99
N THR A 67 10.64 -1.67 -14.71
CA THR A 67 9.23 -1.30 -14.93
C THR A 67 8.73 -0.18 -14.02
N ILE A 68 9.17 -0.14 -12.77
CA ILE A 68 8.81 0.94 -11.82
C ILE A 68 9.48 2.24 -12.23
N GLU A 69 10.76 2.18 -12.59
CA GLU A 69 11.57 3.31 -13.01
C GLU A 69 11.01 3.93 -14.31
N GLU A 70 10.66 3.12 -15.29
CA GLU A 70 10.03 3.56 -16.54
C GLU A 70 8.67 4.22 -16.30
N LEU A 71 7.86 3.67 -15.37
CA LEU A 71 6.59 4.29 -15.00
C LEU A 71 6.78 5.65 -14.34
N VAL A 72 7.74 5.79 -13.44
CA VAL A 72 8.07 7.07 -12.79
C VAL A 72 8.52 8.09 -13.85
N GLU A 73 9.44 7.72 -14.72
CA GLU A 73 9.95 8.59 -15.79
C GLU A 73 8.82 9.09 -16.71
N ARG A 74 8.00 8.16 -17.20
CA ARG A 74 6.86 8.48 -18.05
C ARG A 74 5.85 9.37 -17.34
N THR A 75 5.55 9.08 -16.07
CA THR A 75 4.59 9.88 -15.29
C THR A 75 5.08 11.32 -15.10
N GLU A 76 6.35 11.51 -14.74
CA GLU A 76 6.94 12.85 -14.56
C GLU A 76 7.00 13.64 -15.89
N SER A 77 7.30 12.97 -17.01
CA SER A 77 7.45 13.63 -18.31
C SER A 77 6.13 13.91 -19.03
N GLU A 78 5.15 13.01 -18.94
CA GLU A 78 3.93 13.08 -19.75
C GLU A 78 2.72 13.63 -18.95
N ILE A 79 2.65 13.37 -17.63
CA ILE A 79 1.49 13.71 -16.80
C ILE A 79 1.81 14.92 -15.92
N GLY A 80 2.88 14.86 -15.15
CA GLY A 80 3.30 15.94 -14.27
C GLY A 80 4.10 15.47 -13.06
N PRO A 81 4.49 16.40 -12.18
CA PRO A 81 5.34 16.10 -11.04
C PRO A 81 4.66 15.16 -10.06
N ILE A 82 5.32 14.07 -9.72
CA ILE A 82 4.87 13.12 -8.69
C ILE A 82 5.09 13.77 -7.32
N ASP A 83 4.00 14.24 -6.72
CA ASP A 83 4.00 14.86 -5.40
C ASP A 83 3.86 13.83 -4.28
N THR A 84 3.05 12.80 -4.53
CA THR A 84 2.80 11.72 -3.56
C THR A 84 2.82 10.36 -4.26
N VAL A 85 3.49 9.39 -3.65
CA VAL A 85 3.42 7.98 -4.06
C VAL A 85 2.81 7.12 -2.96
N LEU A 86 2.05 6.09 -3.34
CA LEU A 86 1.61 5.02 -2.44
C LEU A 86 2.17 3.69 -2.93
N TYR A 87 3.02 3.06 -2.12
CA TYR A 87 3.44 1.69 -2.32
C TYR A 87 2.51 0.74 -1.57
N ASN A 88 1.63 0.05 -2.30
CA ASN A 88 0.52 -0.75 -1.74
C ASN A 88 0.60 -2.23 -2.17
N LEU A 89 1.78 -2.73 -2.51
CA LEU A 89 1.92 -4.14 -2.87
C LEU A 89 2.03 -5.01 -1.61
N GLY A 90 1.23 -6.07 -1.58
CA GLY A 90 1.37 -7.13 -0.58
C GLY A 90 2.54 -8.06 -0.90
N ALA A 91 3.07 -8.70 0.15
CA ALA A 91 4.06 -9.77 0.04
C ALA A 91 3.52 -11.10 0.56
N GLN A 92 2.21 -11.18 0.82
CA GLN A 92 1.58 -12.39 1.33
C GLN A 92 1.33 -13.38 0.18
N ILE A 93 2.11 -14.44 0.14
CA ILE A 93 2.10 -15.50 -0.87
C ILE A 93 1.62 -16.85 -0.27
N GLY A 94 0.75 -16.75 0.73
CA GLY A 94 0.20 -17.88 1.49
C GLY A 94 1.07 -18.28 2.69
N ASN A 95 0.45 -18.99 3.63
CA ASN A 95 1.14 -19.59 4.77
C ASN A 95 1.71 -20.94 4.34
N ARG A 96 2.98 -21.21 4.68
CA ARG A 96 3.69 -22.45 4.37
C ARG A 96 4.70 -22.74 5.44
N ASP A 97 4.93 -24.02 5.73
CA ASP A 97 6.04 -24.43 6.57
C ASP A 97 7.37 -24.10 5.90
N LEU A 98 8.43 -23.96 6.70
CA LEU A 98 9.74 -23.59 6.19
C LEU A 98 10.24 -24.59 5.13
N ALA A 99 10.06 -25.90 5.40
CA ALA A 99 10.46 -26.98 4.51
C ALA A 99 9.74 -26.92 3.14
N ASP A 100 8.50 -26.40 3.13
CA ASP A 100 7.64 -26.34 1.93
C ASP A 100 7.67 -24.95 1.26
N THR A 101 8.54 -24.05 1.71
CA THR A 101 8.68 -22.71 1.14
C THR A 101 9.75 -22.71 0.03
N PRO A 102 9.37 -22.65 -1.27
CA PRO A 102 10.36 -22.59 -2.34
C PRO A 102 11.14 -21.27 -2.28
N HIS A 103 12.44 -21.31 -2.57
CA HIS A 103 13.30 -20.13 -2.60
C HIS A 103 12.74 -19.02 -3.50
N ARG A 104 12.22 -19.38 -4.69
CA ARG A 104 11.58 -18.42 -5.61
C ARG A 104 10.38 -17.71 -5.01
N THR A 105 9.63 -18.40 -4.14
CA THR A 105 8.45 -17.82 -3.45
C THR A 105 8.92 -16.81 -2.40
N PHE A 106 9.96 -17.15 -1.64
CA PHE A 106 10.59 -16.22 -0.70
C PHE A 106 11.12 -14.98 -1.42
N GLU A 107 11.87 -15.18 -2.51
CA GLU A 107 12.41 -14.09 -3.32
C GLU A 107 11.32 -13.18 -3.91
N LEU A 108 10.25 -13.77 -4.46
CA LEU A 108 9.13 -12.98 -4.99
C LEU A 108 8.48 -12.09 -3.90
N GLY A 109 8.29 -12.63 -2.70
CA GLY A 109 7.80 -11.85 -1.57
C GLY A 109 8.71 -10.69 -1.22
N TRP A 110 10.02 -10.90 -1.23
CA TRP A 110 11.01 -9.85 -1.04
C TRP A 110 10.99 -8.81 -2.16
N ARG A 111 10.97 -9.25 -3.43
CA ARG A 111 10.89 -8.36 -4.59
C ARG A 111 9.66 -7.44 -4.54
N LEU A 112 8.49 -8.00 -4.24
CA LEU A 112 7.25 -7.23 -4.15
C LEU A 112 7.14 -6.44 -2.84
N GLY A 113 7.59 -7.01 -1.73
CA GLY A 113 7.37 -6.42 -0.40
C GLY A 113 8.37 -5.36 -0.01
N CYS A 114 9.64 -5.51 -0.38
CA CYS A 114 10.72 -4.62 0.05
C CYS A 114 11.50 -4.02 -1.12
N TYR A 115 12.02 -4.84 -2.01
CA TYR A 115 12.87 -4.38 -3.11
C TYR A 115 12.14 -3.44 -4.08
N GLY A 116 10.87 -3.68 -4.39
CA GLY A 116 10.08 -2.79 -5.22
C GLY A 116 9.88 -1.40 -4.58
N LEU A 117 9.73 -1.33 -3.25
CA LEU A 117 9.70 -0.05 -2.53
C LEU A 117 11.05 0.69 -2.66
N PHE A 118 12.16 -0.03 -2.52
CA PHE A 118 13.49 0.55 -2.73
C PHE A 118 13.63 1.15 -4.14
N ARG A 119 13.22 0.42 -5.18
CA ARG A 119 13.25 0.88 -6.57
C ARG A 119 12.39 2.13 -6.78
N LEU A 120 11.15 2.11 -6.25
CA LEU A 120 10.27 3.28 -6.31
C LEU A 120 10.89 4.50 -5.63
N ALA A 121 11.36 4.33 -4.40
CA ALA A 121 12.02 5.42 -3.65
C ALA A 121 13.23 5.96 -4.41
N HIS A 122 14.10 5.07 -4.91
CA HIS A 122 15.28 5.47 -5.70
C HIS A 122 14.91 6.28 -6.94
N ALA A 123 13.79 5.96 -7.60
CA ALA A 123 13.35 6.66 -8.79
C ALA A 123 12.69 8.03 -8.50
N VAL A 124 11.93 8.17 -7.39
CA VAL A 124 11.16 9.39 -7.12
C VAL A 124 11.88 10.39 -6.23
N THR A 125 12.74 9.94 -5.29
CA THR A 125 13.36 10.84 -4.30
C THR A 125 14.24 11.93 -4.90
N PRO A 126 15.07 11.72 -5.96
CA PRO A 126 15.87 12.78 -6.52
C PRO A 126 15.03 14.00 -6.96
N ARG A 127 13.91 13.74 -7.64
CA ARG A 127 13.00 14.79 -8.10
C ARG A 127 12.23 15.45 -6.95
N MET A 128 11.82 14.66 -5.95
CA MET A 128 11.17 15.20 -4.74
C MET A 128 12.11 16.11 -3.96
N VAL A 129 13.38 15.74 -3.82
CA VAL A 129 14.43 16.54 -3.15
C VAL A 129 14.69 17.82 -3.93
N GLU A 130 14.84 17.75 -5.25
CA GLU A 130 15.02 18.94 -6.11
C GLU A 130 13.87 19.94 -5.94
N ARG A 131 12.63 19.45 -5.82
CA ARG A 131 11.44 20.27 -5.55
C ARG A 131 11.34 20.70 -4.08
N GLY A 132 12.15 20.15 -3.18
CA GLY A 132 12.09 20.36 -1.73
C GLY A 132 10.80 19.87 -1.11
N ARG A 133 10.05 18.98 -1.77
CA ARG A 133 8.78 18.39 -1.29
C ARG A 133 8.47 17.06 -1.96
N GLY A 134 7.82 16.19 -1.22
CA GLY A 134 7.29 14.91 -1.69
C GLY A 134 6.77 14.08 -0.54
N THR A 135 5.91 13.10 -0.84
CA THR A 135 5.39 12.18 0.18
C THR A 135 5.46 10.74 -0.33
N ILE A 136 6.03 9.86 0.47
CA ILE A 136 6.09 8.42 0.23
C ILE A 136 5.22 7.73 1.29
N LEU A 137 4.06 7.26 0.89
CA LEU A 137 3.13 6.49 1.71
C LEU A 137 3.36 5.01 1.47
N VAL A 138 3.37 4.21 2.53
CA VAL A 138 3.68 2.79 2.43
C VAL A 138 2.68 1.98 3.24
N THR A 139 1.85 1.19 2.54
CA THR A 139 1.00 0.20 3.19
C THR A 139 1.86 -0.95 3.72
N SER A 140 1.63 -1.35 4.95
CA SER A 140 2.32 -2.45 5.61
C SER A 140 1.32 -3.34 6.37
N ALA A 141 1.82 -4.27 7.14
CA ALA A 141 1.03 -5.19 7.93
C ALA A 141 1.73 -5.48 9.26
N THR A 142 1.02 -6.11 10.19
CA THR A 142 1.59 -6.53 11.49
C THR A 142 2.80 -7.46 11.35
N ALA A 143 2.97 -8.11 10.20
CA ALA A 143 4.17 -8.87 9.87
C ALA A 143 5.47 -8.01 9.83
N ALA A 144 5.35 -6.68 9.81
CA ALA A 144 6.49 -5.77 9.93
C ALA A 144 7.02 -5.65 11.38
N VAL A 145 6.20 -6.03 12.37
CA VAL A 145 6.48 -5.88 13.80
C VAL A 145 6.46 -7.19 14.58
N ARG A 146 5.95 -8.27 13.95
CA ARG A 146 5.99 -9.62 14.53
C ARG A 146 6.16 -10.70 13.45
N GLY A 147 6.83 -11.81 13.79
CA GLY A 147 6.92 -13.00 12.96
C GLY A 147 5.87 -14.04 13.35
N ASN A 148 5.04 -14.47 12.41
CA ASN A 148 4.13 -15.58 12.63
C ASN A 148 4.66 -16.85 11.95
N ALA A 149 4.40 -18.01 12.54
CA ALA A 149 4.72 -19.30 11.92
C ALA A 149 4.08 -19.39 10.51
N GLY A 150 4.79 -19.94 9.56
CA GLY A 150 4.33 -20.09 8.18
C GLY A 150 4.38 -18.82 7.32
N GLN A 151 4.79 -17.67 7.86
CA GLN A 151 4.84 -16.39 7.14
C GLN A 151 6.27 -15.90 6.85
N HIS A 152 7.20 -16.79 6.61
CA HIS A 152 8.63 -16.49 6.48
C HIS A 152 8.92 -15.37 5.45
N SER A 153 8.40 -15.51 4.24
CA SER A 153 8.58 -14.52 3.16
C SER A 153 7.89 -13.20 3.47
N HIS A 154 6.64 -13.26 3.99
CA HIS A 154 5.87 -12.07 4.31
C HIS A 154 6.51 -11.26 5.44
N ALA A 155 6.88 -11.92 6.54
CA ALA A 155 7.50 -11.26 7.69
C ALA A 155 8.87 -10.65 7.33
N ALA A 156 9.72 -11.39 6.60
CA ALA A 156 11.00 -10.87 6.15
C ALA A 156 10.85 -9.62 5.25
N ALA A 157 9.90 -9.67 4.29
CA ALA A 157 9.66 -8.56 3.39
C ALA A 157 9.05 -7.33 4.10
N MET A 158 8.09 -7.54 5.01
CA MET A 158 7.45 -6.45 5.76
C MET A 158 8.40 -5.84 6.81
N GLY A 159 9.20 -6.65 7.51
CA GLY A 159 10.24 -6.16 8.42
C GLY A 159 11.30 -5.33 7.70
N GLY A 160 11.78 -5.82 6.54
CA GLY A 160 12.69 -5.08 5.67
C GLY A 160 12.07 -3.77 5.17
N ARG A 161 10.79 -3.79 4.76
CA ARG A 161 10.04 -2.59 4.35
C ARG A 161 10.00 -1.53 5.46
N ARG A 162 9.71 -1.94 6.70
CA ARG A 162 9.69 -1.03 7.85
C ARG A 162 11.03 -0.36 8.09
N MET A 163 12.12 -1.14 8.10
CA MET A 163 13.47 -0.59 8.26
C MET A 163 13.86 0.32 7.10
N LEU A 164 13.49 -0.04 5.88
CA LEU A 164 13.70 0.82 4.71
C LEU A 164 12.97 2.17 4.85
N CYS A 165 11.71 2.18 5.31
CA CYS A 165 10.99 3.43 5.55
C CYS A 165 11.69 4.32 6.59
N GLN A 166 12.25 3.73 7.66
CA GLN A 166 13.01 4.50 8.67
C GLN A 166 14.28 5.11 8.05
N THR A 167 15.03 4.34 7.25
CA THR A 167 16.23 4.82 6.57
C THR A 167 15.89 5.96 5.59
N LEU A 168 14.85 5.77 4.78
CA LEU A 168 14.38 6.80 3.84
C LEU A 168 13.95 8.08 4.57
N ASN A 169 13.25 7.95 5.71
CA ASN A 169 12.86 9.10 6.52
C ASN A 169 14.06 9.82 7.12
N ALA A 170 15.05 9.10 7.62
CA ALA A 170 16.27 9.68 8.18
C ALA A 170 17.07 10.44 7.12
N GLU A 171 17.17 9.89 5.91
CA GLU A 171 17.95 10.47 4.82
C GLU A 171 17.23 11.64 4.13
N PHE A 172 15.96 11.47 3.79
CA PHE A 172 15.21 12.41 2.93
C PHE A 172 14.24 13.31 3.70
N GLY A 173 13.90 13.03 4.95
CA GLY A 173 13.08 13.90 5.79
C GLY A 173 13.66 15.31 5.92
N PRO A 174 14.95 15.49 6.25
CA PRO A 174 15.59 16.80 6.27
C PRO A 174 15.58 17.52 4.92
N GLN A 175 15.42 16.80 3.82
CA GLN A 175 15.37 17.30 2.45
C GLN A 175 13.96 17.59 1.94
N GLY A 176 12.95 17.48 2.82
CA GLY A 176 11.55 17.82 2.52
C GLY A 176 10.71 16.67 1.98
N VAL A 177 11.16 15.43 2.10
CA VAL A 177 10.37 14.23 1.71
C VAL A 177 9.77 13.55 2.95
N HIS A 178 8.44 13.54 3.03
CA HIS A 178 7.72 12.86 4.09
C HIS A 178 7.59 11.36 3.78
N VAL A 179 8.04 10.50 4.70
CA VAL A 179 7.91 9.03 4.56
C VAL A 179 7.03 8.50 5.69
N ALA A 180 5.86 7.96 5.34
CA ALA A 180 4.90 7.41 6.30
C ALA A 180 4.64 5.92 6.06
N HIS A 181 4.88 5.12 7.08
CA HIS A 181 4.68 3.67 7.13
C HIS A 181 3.40 3.35 7.89
N VAL A 182 2.41 2.74 7.22
CA VAL A 182 1.09 2.47 7.77
C VAL A 182 0.91 0.97 7.98
N VAL A 183 0.88 0.54 9.24
CA VAL A 183 0.62 -0.84 9.63
C VAL A 183 -0.88 -1.09 9.62
N VAL A 184 -1.34 -1.96 8.74
CA VAL A 184 -2.73 -2.40 8.67
C VAL A 184 -2.88 -3.62 9.57
N ASP A 185 -3.50 -3.42 10.74
CA ASP A 185 -3.72 -4.44 11.76
C ASP A 185 -5.16 -4.95 11.71
N GLY A 186 -5.45 -5.74 10.71
CA GLY A 186 -6.76 -6.35 10.50
C GLY A 186 -7.04 -6.71 9.05
N SER A 187 -8.17 -7.34 8.84
CA SER A 187 -8.67 -7.64 7.50
C SER A 187 -9.31 -6.40 6.89
N VAL A 188 -9.07 -6.19 5.60
CA VAL A 188 -9.65 -5.07 4.85
C VAL A 188 -10.86 -5.56 4.07
N ASP A 189 -11.96 -4.81 4.06
CA ASP A 189 -13.13 -5.07 3.23
C ASP A 189 -12.79 -4.83 1.75
N ALA A 190 -12.19 -5.83 1.14
CA ALA A 190 -11.70 -5.78 -0.23
C ALA A 190 -12.20 -6.98 -1.04
N PRO A 191 -13.36 -6.87 -1.70
CA PRO A 191 -13.97 -7.97 -2.46
C PRO A 191 -13.05 -8.58 -3.51
N ASP A 192 -12.23 -7.77 -4.16
CA ASP A 192 -11.31 -8.22 -5.22
C ASP A 192 -10.03 -8.89 -4.72
N THR A 193 -9.75 -8.83 -3.43
CA THR A 193 -8.58 -9.48 -2.82
C THR A 193 -9.02 -10.52 -1.80
N LEU A 194 -9.36 -10.11 -0.59
CA LEU A 194 -9.84 -11.00 0.46
C LEU A 194 -11.13 -11.72 0.04
N GLY A 195 -12.04 -11.03 -0.63
CA GLY A 195 -13.28 -11.61 -1.15
C GLY A 195 -13.02 -12.70 -2.19
N LYS A 196 -12.12 -12.47 -3.15
CA LYS A 196 -11.72 -13.51 -4.14
C LYS A 196 -11.04 -14.72 -3.48
N MET A 197 -10.26 -14.50 -2.42
CA MET A 197 -9.59 -15.57 -1.67
C MET A 197 -10.59 -16.42 -0.87
N LEU A 198 -11.59 -15.80 -0.25
CA LEU A 198 -12.58 -16.47 0.60
C LEU A 198 -13.81 -16.96 -0.19
N GLY A 199 -14.05 -16.43 -1.39
CA GLY A 199 -15.20 -16.78 -2.22
C GLY A 199 -16.52 -16.56 -1.49
N ASN A 200 -17.39 -17.57 -1.50
CA ASN A 200 -18.70 -17.53 -0.85
C ASN A 200 -18.65 -17.45 0.70
N LYS A 201 -17.48 -17.58 1.31
CA LYS A 201 -17.28 -17.43 2.75
C LYS A 201 -16.99 -15.99 3.17
N PHE A 202 -16.84 -15.06 2.24
CA PHE A 202 -16.41 -13.70 2.53
C PHE A 202 -17.37 -12.96 3.46
N GLU A 203 -18.67 -12.98 3.17
CA GLU A 203 -19.67 -12.32 4.01
C GLU A 203 -19.81 -12.96 5.40
N ALA A 204 -19.75 -14.29 5.47
CA ALA A 204 -19.75 -14.99 6.76
C ALA A 204 -18.49 -14.67 7.58
N TYR A 205 -17.35 -14.53 6.91
CA TYR A 205 -16.11 -14.11 7.55
C TYR A 205 -16.21 -12.67 8.11
N LYS A 206 -16.75 -11.73 7.34
CA LYS A 206 -16.99 -10.35 7.81
C LYS A 206 -17.90 -10.33 9.04
N ALA A 207 -19.02 -11.05 8.96
CA ALA A 207 -19.97 -11.17 10.08
C ALA A 207 -19.33 -11.76 11.34
N SER A 208 -18.39 -12.70 11.19
CA SER A 208 -17.68 -13.32 12.32
C SER A 208 -16.72 -12.37 13.05
N LYS A 209 -16.35 -11.25 12.41
CA LYS A 209 -15.46 -10.25 12.99
C LYS A 209 -16.18 -9.26 13.92
N GLY A 210 -17.51 -9.29 13.96
CA GLY A 210 -18.33 -8.38 14.75
C GLY A 210 -18.57 -7.02 14.06
N GLU A 211 -19.19 -6.12 14.80
CA GLU A 211 -19.48 -4.76 14.32
C GLU A 211 -18.18 -4.00 14.06
N ASP A 212 -18.05 -3.41 12.86
CA ASP A 212 -16.85 -2.71 12.42
C ASP A 212 -15.54 -3.54 12.61
N GLY A 213 -15.65 -4.86 12.46
CA GLY A 213 -14.55 -5.80 12.68
C GLY A 213 -13.64 -6.02 11.47
N VAL A 214 -13.89 -5.33 10.35
CA VAL A 214 -13.02 -5.25 9.17
C VAL A 214 -12.75 -3.79 8.81
N LEU A 215 -11.57 -3.50 8.29
CA LEU A 215 -11.16 -2.15 7.90
C LEU A 215 -11.87 -1.72 6.62
N ASP A 216 -12.48 -0.53 6.64
CA ASP A 216 -12.99 0.13 5.45
C ASP A 216 -11.83 0.73 4.62
N PRO A 217 -11.66 0.32 3.36
CA PRO A 217 -10.61 0.87 2.50
C PRO A 217 -10.77 2.37 2.21
N ALA A 218 -11.99 2.93 2.31
CA ALA A 218 -12.21 4.36 2.17
C ALA A 218 -11.67 5.13 3.38
N ALA A 219 -11.88 4.62 4.60
CA ALA A 219 -11.31 5.20 5.82
C ALA A 219 -9.77 5.12 5.84
N ILE A 220 -9.20 4.03 5.32
CA ILE A 220 -7.74 3.92 5.11
C ILE A 220 -7.26 4.98 4.11
N ALA A 221 -7.98 5.20 3.02
CA ALA A 221 -7.64 6.22 2.02
C ALA A 221 -7.70 7.64 2.58
N ASP A 222 -8.68 7.96 3.43
CA ASP A 222 -8.75 9.24 4.16
C ASP A 222 -7.56 9.42 5.11
N THR A 223 -7.08 8.35 5.74
CA THR A 223 -5.86 8.40 6.55
C THR A 223 -4.63 8.71 5.69
N PHE A 224 -4.46 8.05 4.53
CA PHE A 224 -3.37 8.39 3.61
C PHE A 224 -3.44 9.83 3.13
N TRP A 225 -4.64 10.32 2.82
CA TRP A 225 -4.83 11.73 2.48
C TRP A 225 -4.39 12.65 3.61
N HIS A 226 -4.82 12.37 4.85
CA HIS A 226 -4.42 13.15 6.02
C HIS A 226 -2.89 13.19 6.18
N LEU A 227 -2.22 12.05 6.09
CA LEU A 227 -0.75 11.97 6.17
C LEU A 227 -0.07 12.85 5.11
N ALA A 228 -0.55 12.81 3.87
CA ALA A 228 0.03 13.60 2.78
C ALA A 228 -0.20 15.12 2.94
N GLN A 229 -1.18 15.55 3.74
CA GLN A 229 -1.47 16.96 3.99
C GLN A 229 -0.86 17.50 5.30
N GLN A 230 -0.13 16.69 6.05
CA GLN A 230 0.48 17.12 7.32
C GLN A 230 1.52 18.22 7.11
N PRO A 231 1.56 19.24 8.00
CA PRO A 231 2.57 20.27 7.94
C PRO A 231 3.94 19.71 8.33
N ARG A 232 5.00 20.30 7.79
CA ARG A 232 6.40 19.84 7.98
C ARG A 232 6.86 19.74 9.43
N ASN A 233 6.27 20.50 10.32
CA ASN A 233 6.61 20.50 11.74
C ASN A 233 5.87 19.42 12.56
N CYS A 234 5.05 18.58 11.90
CA CYS A 234 4.29 17.51 12.55
C CYS A 234 4.01 16.35 11.56
N TRP A 235 5.05 15.66 11.13
CA TRP A 235 4.92 14.49 10.27
C TRP A 235 4.81 13.19 11.06
N THR A 236 3.83 12.37 10.72
CA THR A 236 3.71 11.01 11.23
C THR A 236 4.59 10.08 10.41
N HIS A 237 5.54 9.41 11.05
CA HIS A 237 6.38 8.41 10.37
C HIS A 237 5.76 7.02 10.35
N GLU A 238 5.19 6.58 11.47
CA GLU A 238 4.57 5.26 11.59
C GLU A 238 3.26 5.35 12.37
N LEU A 239 2.26 4.62 11.93
CA LEU A 239 0.99 4.45 12.63
C LEU A 239 0.36 3.09 12.36
N ASP A 240 -0.50 2.63 13.28
CA ASP A 240 -1.34 1.44 13.15
C ASP A 240 -2.78 1.84 12.83
N LEU A 241 -3.39 1.13 11.88
CA LEU A 241 -4.83 1.17 11.62
C LEU A 241 -5.44 -0.17 11.97
N ARG A 242 -6.53 -0.15 12.73
CA ARG A 242 -7.23 -1.36 13.12
C ARG A 242 -8.74 -1.18 13.13
N PRO A 243 -9.51 -2.25 12.95
CA PRO A 243 -10.95 -2.23 13.13
C PRO A 243 -11.32 -2.20 14.62
N PHE A 244 -12.55 -1.75 14.92
CA PHE A 244 -13.04 -1.60 16.29
C PHE A 244 -13.12 -2.92 17.04
N SER A 245 -13.70 -3.96 16.45
CA SER A 245 -13.97 -5.22 17.13
C SER A 245 -12.85 -6.26 17.05
N ASP A 246 -11.78 -6.02 16.28
CA ASP A 246 -10.68 -6.99 16.18
C ASP A 246 -9.63 -6.76 17.27
N VAL A 247 -8.94 -7.84 17.64
CA VAL A 247 -7.91 -7.81 18.70
C VAL A 247 -6.61 -7.25 18.15
N ALA A 248 -6.02 -6.31 18.87
CA ALA A 248 -4.73 -5.73 18.54
C ALA A 248 -3.63 -6.81 18.46
N TRP A 249 -2.71 -6.69 17.49
CA TRP A 249 -1.63 -7.66 17.28
C TRP A 249 -0.74 -7.87 18.51
N TRP A 250 -0.57 -6.88 19.36
CA TRP A 250 0.21 -6.99 20.62
C TRP A 250 -0.60 -7.52 21.80
N ASN A 251 -1.92 -7.64 21.65
CA ASN A 251 -2.83 -8.14 22.66
C ASN A 251 -3.44 -9.49 22.24
N ASP A 252 -2.88 -10.11 21.21
CA ASP A 252 -3.32 -11.41 20.70
C ASP A 252 -3.03 -12.49 21.76
N ASN A 253 -4.06 -12.80 22.54
CA ASN A 253 -3.97 -13.84 23.55
C ASN A 253 -4.14 -15.22 22.86
N PRO A 254 -3.15 -16.11 22.97
CA PRO A 254 -3.25 -17.46 22.42
C PRO A 254 -4.28 -18.35 23.10
N ASP A 255 -5.01 -17.86 24.12
CA ASP A 255 -6.05 -18.64 24.79
C ASP A 255 -7.22 -18.88 23.83
N PRO A 256 -7.43 -20.15 23.37
CA PRO A 256 -8.48 -20.47 22.42
C PRO A 256 -9.90 -20.28 23.00
N GLN A 257 -10.04 -20.08 24.31
CA GLN A 257 -11.34 -19.90 24.97
C GLN A 257 -11.87 -18.46 24.84
N ILE A 258 -11.04 -17.50 24.41
CA ILE A 258 -11.45 -16.10 24.20
C ILE A 258 -11.74 -15.81 22.71
N ARG A 259 -11.47 -16.74 21.82
CA ARG A 259 -11.73 -16.64 20.38
C ARG A 259 -13.03 -17.29 19.93
N THR A 260 -14.07 -17.26 20.73
CA THR A 260 -15.40 -17.73 20.32
C THR A 260 -16.22 -16.60 19.70
#